data_83f54c001e202e2f190cbccd6013c409
#
_entry.id   83f54c001e202e2f190cbccd6013c409
#
_cell.length_a   1.000
_cell.length_b   1.000
_cell.length_c   1.000
_cell.angle_alpha   90.00
_cell.angle_beta   90.00
_cell.angle_gamma   90.00
#
_symmetry.space_group_name_H-M   'P 1'
#
loop_
_entity.id
_entity.type
_entity.pdbx_description
1 polymer ?
#
loop_
_entity_poly.entity_id
_entity_poly.type
_entity_poly.pdbx_seq_one_letter_code
_entity_poly.pdbx_strand_id
1 'polypeptide(L)'
;MKIPCLSVLQPLADDIITGYKPVENRGWTWLKDRDWATEGPILIGIQSSTNKFIWNGMGEDDQKVVCESSQTGEPEFGRVIGIVQVVNICRPKDLPAKLKNDPCVLKNRSNWCWVLKSPEWLTKSVKATGQARLFYVNIPDRLLSAKSLALAKKNQEAKAKTGK
;
A
#
# COMPACT_ATOMS: atom_id res chain seq x y z
N MET A 1 -5.27 3.40 -15.93
CA MET A 1 -6.18 2.74 -14.94
C MET A 1 -6.46 3.65 -13.75
N LYS A 2 -7.73 3.78 -13.30
CA LYS A 2 -8.09 4.49 -12.08
C LYS A 2 -7.93 3.54 -10.89
N ILE A 3 -6.90 3.71 -10.07
CA ILE A 3 -6.53 2.80 -8.97
C ILE A 3 -6.77 3.49 -7.62
N PRO A 4 -7.40 2.80 -6.63
CA PRO A 4 -7.46 3.31 -5.27
C PRO A 4 -6.06 3.38 -4.66
N CYS A 5 -5.74 4.49 -4.01
CA CYS A 5 -4.42 4.73 -3.43
C CYS A 5 -4.52 5.03 -1.95
N LEU A 6 -3.48 4.66 -1.22
CA LEU A 6 -3.31 4.92 0.19
C LEU A 6 -2.07 5.82 0.39
N SER A 7 -2.24 6.92 1.14
CA SER A 7 -1.12 7.78 1.50
C SER A 7 -0.39 7.22 2.72
N VAL A 8 0.92 7.04 2.59
CA VAL A 8 1.80 6.46 3.62
C VAL A 8 3.03 7.36 3.79
N LEU A 9 3.46 7.57 5.03
CA LEU A 9 4.67 8.34 5.34
C LEU A 9 5.93 7.58 4.89
N GLN A 10 6.95 8.32 4.41
CA GLN A 10 8.27 7.74 4.23
C GLN A 10 8.99 7.60 5.60
N PRO A 11 9.77 6.52 5.82
CA PRO A 11 10.16 5.46 4.87
C PRO A 11 9.14 4.31 4.73
N LEU A 12 8.06 4.32 5.49
CA LEU A 12 7.09 3.21 5.53
C LEU A 12 6.48 2.90 4.16
N ALA A 13 6.38 3.91 3.27
CA ALA A 13 5.90 3.71 1.91
C ALA A 13 6.87 2.83 1.09
N ASP A 14 8.17 3.11 1.16
CA ASP A 14 9.21 2.29 0.54
C ASP A 14 9.26 0.89 1.17
N ASP A 15 9.14 0.78 2.51
CA ASP A 15 9.10 -0.50 3.22
C ASP A 15 7.95 -1.42 2.75
N ILE A 16 6.81 -0.83 2.38
CA ILE A 16 5.70 -1.60 1.79
C ILE A 16 6.11 -2.13 0.41
N ILE A 17 6.67 -1.28 -0.45
CA ILE A 17 6.97 -1.65 -1.84
C ILE A 17 8.20 -2.56 -1.95
N THR A 18 9.14 -2.48 -1.02
CA THR A 18 10.25 -3.46 -0.91
C THR A 18 9.80 -4.80 -0.31
N GLY A 19 8.59 -4.87 0.26
CA GLY A 19 8.07 -6.07 0.92
C GLY A 19 8.52 -6.24 2.38
N TYR A 20 9.31 -5.31 2.90
CA TYR A 20 9.77 -5.31 4.29
C TYR A 20 8.60 -5.11 5.28
N LYS A 21 7.59 -4.33 4.88
CA LYS A 21 6.37 -4.06 5.66
C LYS A 21 5.15 -4.79 5.06
N PRO A 22 4.86 -6.03 5.50
CA PRO A 22 3.77 -6.84 4.94
C PRO A 22 2.39 -6.49 5.50
N VAL A 23 2.31 -5.63 6.52
CA VAL A 23 1.06 -5.20 7.16
C VAL A 23 1.05 -3.69 7.30
N GLU A 24 -0.02 -3.06 6.82
CA GLU A 24 -0.28 -1.64 7.07
C GLU A 24 -1.38 -1.50 8.13
N ASN A 25 -1.16 -0.58 9.08
CA ASN A 25 -2.05 -0.38 10.22
C ASN A 25 -2.90 0.87 10.03
N ARG A 26 -4.22 0.74 10.20
CA ARG A 26 -5.16 1.87 10.08
C ARG A 26 -6.20 1.83 11.21
N GLY A 27 -6.61 2.99 11.70
CA GLY A 27 -7.71 3.12 12.66
C GLY A 27 -9.10 2.89 12.03
N TRP A 28 -9.18 2.66 10.73
CA TRP A 28 -10.40 2.45 9.96
C TRP A 28 -10.25 1.25 9.03
N THR A 29 -11.39 0.68 8.61
CA THR A 29 -11.47 -0.43 7.66
C THR A 29 -12.09 0.01 6.34
N TRP A 30 -11.81 -0.77 5.30
CA TRP A 30 -12.38 -0.64 3.97
C TRP A 30 -12.91 -2.01 3.53
N LEU A 31 -14.05 -2.02 2.86
CA LEU A 31 -14.69 -3.25 2.39
C LEU A 31 -14.92 -4.26 3.53
N LYS A 32 -15.58 -3.79 4.58
CA LYS A 32 -15.83 -4.56 5.81
C LYS A 32 -16.52 -5.90 5.56
N ASP A 33 -17.43 -5.95 4.58
CA ASP A 33 -18.24 -7.14 4.28
C ASP A 33 -17.66 -7.97 3.11
N ARG A 34 -16.40 -7.68 2.71
CA ARG A 34 -15.75 -8.42 1.63
C ARG A 34 -15.33 -9.81 2.07
N ASP A 35 -15.72 -10.82 1.32
CA ASP A 35 -15.14 -12.15 1.43
C ASP A 35 -13.83 -12.23 0.64
N TRP A 36 -12.73 -12.03 1.33
CA TRP A 36 -11.39 -12.02 0.73
C TRP A 36 -10.99 -13.39 0.14
N ALA A 37 -11.59 -14.50 0.60
CA ALA A 37 -11.30 -15.82 0.09
C ALA A 37 -11.90 -16.04 -1.30
N THR A 38 -13.13 -15.57 -1.52
CA THR A 38 -13.86 -15.79 -2.77
C THR A 38 -13.73 -14.64 -3.75
N GLU A 39 -13.75 -13.39 -3.28
CA GLU A 39 -13.64 -12.19 -4.12
C GLU A 39 -12.20 -11.88 -4.53
N GLY A 40 -11.22 -12.41 -3.79
CA GLY A 40 -9.80 -12.26 -4.07
C GLY A 40 -9.23 -10.89 -3.71
N PRO A 41 -7.97 -10.62 -4.09
CA PRO A 41 -7.25 -9.42 -3.70
C PRO A 41 -7.71 -8.17 -4.44
N ILE A 42 -7.42 -7.01 -3.84
CA ILE A 42 -7.59 -5.70 -4.49
C ILE A 42 -6.24 -5.04 -4.66
N LEU A 43 -6.00 -4.52 -5.85
CA LEU A 43 -4.82 -3.73 -6.14
C LEU A 43 -5.01 -2.29 -5.65
N ILE A 44 -4.05 -1.81 -4.87
CA ILE A 44 -3.98 -0.41 -4.44
C ILE A 44 -2.62 0.20 -4.81
N GLY A 45 -2.60 1.52 -5.02
CA GLY A 45 -1.38 2.29 -5.14
C GLY A 45 -0.90 2.76 -3.76
N ILE A 46 0.40 2.80 -3.57
CA ILE A 46 1.03 3.41 -2.39
C ILE A 46 1.56 4.78 -2.79
N GLN A 47 0.95 5.81 -2.22
CA GLN A 47 1.37 7.19 -2.39
C GLN A 47 2.26 7.57 -1.21
N SER A 48 3.50 7.96 -1.49
CA SER A 48 4.40 8.52 -0.49
C SER A 48 3.94 9.92 -0.11
N SER A 49 3.64 10.14 1.17
CA SER A 49 3.17 11.43 1.68
C SER A 49 4.21 12.53 1.49
N THR A 50 3.76 13.77 1.32
CA THR A 50 4.64 14.96 1.38
C THR A 50 5.11 15.30 2.79
N ASN A 51 4.47 14.72 3.81
CA ASN A 51 4.85 14.90 5.21
C ASN A 51 6.13 14.12 5.52
N LYS A 52 7.20 14.85 5.82
CA LYS A 52 8.53 14.32 6.10
C LYS A 52 8.82 14.12 7.60
N PHE A 53 7.81 14.10 8.45
CA PHE A 53 8.00 14.06 9.90
C PHE A 53 8.88 12.89 10.35
N ILE A 54 8.58 11.67 9.89
CA ILE A 54 9.40 10.50 10.23
C ILE A 54 10.78 10.62 9.59
N TRP A 55 10.83 10.93 8.29
CA TRP A 55 12.07 11.05 7.54
C TRP A 55 13.05 12.03 8.17
N ASN A 56 12.58 13.22 8.55
CA ASN A 56 13.43 14.25 9.16
C ASN A 56 13.88 13.90 10.59
N GLY A 57 13.19 12.97 11.25
CA GLY A 57 13.55 12.48 12.58
C GLY A 57 14.51 11.26 12.57
N MET A 58 14.81 10.71 11.38
CA MET A 58 15.73 9.57 11.25
C MET A 58 17.20 10.02 11.31
N GLY A 59 18.07 9.14 11.84
CA GLY A 59 19.51 9.31 11.76
C GLY A 59 20.03 9.16 10.33
N GLU A 60 21.20 9.74 10.04
CA GLU A 60 21.82 9.71 8.70
C GLU A 60 22.09 8.28 8.20
N ASP A 61 22.52 7.37 9.08
CA ASP A 61 22.76 5.97 8.72
C ASP A 61 21.48 5.26 8.31
N ASP A 62 20.38 5.48 9.03
CA ASP A 62 19.09 4.91 8.69
C ASP A 62 18.53 5.48 7.38
N GLN A 63 18.69 6.79 7.15
CA GLN A 63 18.32 7.42 5.89
C GLN A 63 19.11 6.83 4.72
N LYS A 64 20.41 6.56 4.90
CA LYS A 64 21.26 5.94 3.89
C LYS A 64 20.77 4.55 3.51
N VAL A 65 20.38 3.72 4.47
CA VAL A 65 19.81 2.38 4.22
C VAL A 65 18.54 2.46 3.39
N VAL A 66 17.66 3.42 3.69
CA VAL A 66 16.43 3.64 2.90
C VAL A 66 16.76 4.11 1.49
N CYS A 67 17.71 5.02 1.32
CA CYS A 67 18.15 5.47 0.00
C CYS A 67 18.69 4.31 -0.85
N GLU A 68 19.47 3.41 -0.27
CA GLU A 68 20.02 2.23 -0.95
C GLU A 68 18.94 1.24 -1.39
N SER A 69 17.83 1.13 -0.66
CA SER A 69 16.70 0.26 -0.98
C SER A 69 15.65 0.88 -1.91
N SER A 70 15.65 2.20 -2.04
CA SER A 70 14.72 2.93 -2.91
C SER A 70 15.05 2.73 -4.39
N GLN A 71 14.03 2.64 -5.23
CA GLN A 71 14.20 2.44 -6.68
C GLN A 71 15.02 3.54 -7.36
N THR A 72 14.95 4.76 -6.86
CA THR A 72 15.61 5.95 -7.44
C THR A 72 16.90 6.35 -6.72
N GLY A 73 17.32 5.58 -5.71
CA GLY A 73 18.45 5.93 -4.84
C GLY A 73 18.13 6.98 -3.77
N GLU A 74 16.91 7.54 -3.82
CA GLU A 74 16.36 8.45 -2.81
C GLU A 74 14.84 8.23 -2.67
N PRO A 75 14.27 8.33 -1.45
CA PRO A 75 12.83 8.19 -1.29
C PRO A 75 12.10 9.38 -1.93
N GLU A 76 11.11 9.08 -2.74
CA GLU A 76 10.25 10.08 -3.36
C GLU A 76 9.12 10.51 -2.41
N PHE A 77 8.63 11.74 -2.55
CA PHE A 77 7.54 12.32 -1.77
C PHE A 77 6.45 12.90 -2.67
N GLY A 78 5.19 12.81 -2.25
CA GLY A 78 4.05 13.33 -3.01
C GLY A 78 3.79 12.59 -4.31
N ARG A 79 4.10 11.29 -4.36
CA ARG A 79 4.01 10.46 -5.57
C ARG A 79 3.46 9.07 -5.27
N VAL A 80 2.72 8.49 -6.19
CA VAL A 80 2.46 7.05 -6.18
C VAL A 80 3.73 6.36 -6.67
N ILE A 81 4.40 5.65 -5.77
CA ILE A 81 5.71 5.02 -6.03
C ILE A 81 5.57 3.56 -6.46
N GLY A 82 4.51 2.91 -6.04
CA GLY A 82 4.31 1.49 -6.32
C GLY A 82 2.87 1.06 -6.10
N ILE A 83 2.64 -0.22 -6.30
CA ILE A 83 1.35 -0.89 -6.14
C ILE A 83 1.53 -2.13 -5.27
N VAL A 84 0.45 -2.54 -4.61
CA VAL A 84 0.45 -3.72 -3.75
C VAL A 84 -0.96 -4.34 -3.74
N GLN A 85 -1.05 -5.63 -3.48
CA GLN A 85 -2.32 -6.33 -3.30
C GLN A 85 -2.73 -6.32 -1.83
N VAL A 86 -3.91 -5.80 -1.52
CA VAL A 86 -4.57 -6.04 -0.23
C VAL A 86 -5.26 -7.40 -0.35
N VAL A 87 -4.86 -8.35 0.47
CA VAL A 87 -5.39 -9.73 0.45
C VAL A 87 -6.31 -10.01 1.62
N ASN A 88 -6.28 -9.19 2.66
CA ASN A 88 -7.19 -9.25 3.81
C ASN A 88 -7.13 -7.94 4.59
N ILE A 89 -8.23 -7.62 5.28
CA ILE A 89 -8.29 -6.57 6.30
C ILE A 89 -8.94 -7.16 7.54
N CYS A 90 -8.19 -7.30 8.63
CA CYS A 90 -8.66 -7.95 9.85
C CYS A 90 -8.12 -7.25 11.10
N ARG A 91 -8.62 -7.67 12.26
CA ARG A 91 -8.06 -7.23 13.54
C ARG A 91 -6.71 -7.93 13.81
N PRO A 92 -5.81 -7.35 14.63
CA PRO A 92 -4.51 -7.96 14.94
C PRO A 92 -4.62 -9.41 15.47
N LYS A 93 -5.67 -9.71 16.25
CA LYS A 93 -5.93 -11.06 16.78
C LYS A 93 -6.24 -12.10 15.71
N ASP A 94 -6.78 -11.68 14.56
CA ASP A 94 -7.26 -12.53 13.46
C ASP A 94 -6.21 -12.69 12.35
N LEU A 95 -5.02 -12.09 12.52
CA LEU A 95 -3.91 -12.24 11.59
C LEU A 95 -3.45 -13.71 11.50
N PRO A 96 -2.94 -14.15 10.34
CA PRO A 96 -2.23 -15.41 10.20
C PRO A 96 -1.08 -15.52 11.21
N ALA A 97 -0.84 -16.72 11.76
CA ALA A 97 0.13 -16.95 12.82
C ALA A 97 1.51 -16.34 12.53
N LYS A 98 1.99 -16.47 11.29
CA LYS A 98 3.28 -15.93 10.85
C LYS A 98 3.38 -14.39 10.87
N LEU A 99 2.26 -13.68 10.84
CA LEU A 99 2.20 -12.22 10.87
C LEU A 99 1.89 -11.65 12.26
N LYS A 100 1.37 -12.47 13.20
CA LYS A 100 0.97 -11.98 14.53
C LYS A 100 2.11 -11.34 15.34
N ASN A 101 3.33 -11.79 15.09
CA ASN A 101 4.53 -11.30 15.78
C ASN A 101 5.43 -10.44 14.88
N ASP A 102 4.95 -10.08 13.70
CA ASP A 102 5.68 -9.15 12.84
C ASP A 102 5.79 -7.77 13.54
N PRO A 103 6.98 -7.16 13.59
CA PRO A 103 7.20 -5.86 14.23
C PRO A 103 6.38 -4.73 13.60
N CYS A 104 5.92 -4.90 12.35
CA CYS A 104 5.05 -3.94 11.68
C CYS A 104 3.60 -3.95 12.19
N VAL A 105 3.21 -4.91 13.05
CA VAL A 105 1.84 -5.05 13.53
C VAL A 105 1.63 -4.27 14.83
N LEU A 106 0.75 -3.27 14.79
CA LEU A 106 0.29 -2.57 15.98
C LEU A 106 -0.82 -3.37 16.66
N LYS A 107 -0.56 -3.87 17.87
CA LYS A 107 -1.48 -4.72 18.64
C LYS A 107 -2.62 -3.95 19.35
N ASN A 108 -2.94 -2.74 18.92
CA ASN A 108 -4.04 -1.95 19.47
C ASN A 108 -5.39 -2.53 19.02
N ARG A 109 -6.37 -2.67 19.94
CA ARG A 109 -7.71 -3.21 19.65
C ARG A 109 -8.50 -2.40 18.62
N SER A 110 -8.29 -1.10 18.53
CA SER A 110 -8.94 -0.23 17.53
C SER A 110 -8.31 -0.31 16.15
N ASN A 111 -7.14 -0.96 16.02
CA ASN A 111 -6.39 -1.04 14.80
C ASN A 111 -6.94 -2.09 13.83
N TRP A 112 -6.88 -1.79 12.53
CA TRP A 112 -7.10 -2.71 11.44
C TRP A 112 -5.79 -3.00 10.74
N CYS A 113 -5.50 -4.28 10.50
CA CYS A 113 -4.33 -4.75 9.80
C CYS A 113 -4.72 -5.04 8.35
N TRP A 114 -4.14 -4.30 7.42
CA TRP A 114 -4.25 -4.53 6.00
C TRP A 114 -3.10 -5.44 5.58
N VAL A 115 -3.41 -6.68 5.26
CA VAL A 115 -2.42 -7.67 4.87
C VAL A 115 -2.06 -7.46 3.40
N LEU A 116 -0.78 -7.21 3.15
CA LEU A 116 -0.25 -6.81 1.86
C LEU A 116 0.55 -7.95 1.22
N LYS A 117 0.43 -8.11 -0.11
CA LYS A 117 1.21 -9.07 -0.89
C LYS A 117 1.57 -8.51 -2.27
N SER A 118 2.54 -9.16 -2.90
CA SER A 118 2.97 -8.85 -4.28
C SER A 118 3.22 -7.34 -4.50
N PRO A 119 4.08 -6.70 -3.69
CA PRO A 119 4.44 -5.32 -3.94
C PRO A 119 5.24 -5.19 -5.24
N GLU A 120 5.02 -4.11 -5.95
CA GLU A 120 5.75 -3.78 -7.19
C GLU A 120 6.02 -2.29 -7.25
N TRP A 121 7.24 -1.89 -7.58
CA TRP A 121 7.52 -0.51 -7.99
C TRP A 121 6.81 -0.19 -9.30
N LEU A 122 6.26 1.02 -9.44
CA LEU A 122 5.91 1.53 -10.76
C LEU A 122 7.21 1.76 -11.54
N THR A 123 7.22 1.49 -12.84
CA THR A 123 8.39 1.78 -13.68
C THR A 123 8.75 3.26 -13.71
N LYS A 124 7.79 4.12 -13.39
CA LYS A 124 7.94 5.55 -13.11
C LYS A 124 6.86 5.98 -12.14
N SER A 125 7.24 6.68 -11.08
CA SER A 125 6.31 7.21 -10.10
C SER A 125 5.37 8.28 -10.69
N VAL A 126 4.16 8.38 -10.15
CA VAL A 126 3.11 9.30 -10.62
C VAL A 126 2.85 10.37 -9.56
N LYS A 127 3.01 11.65 -9.90
CA LYS A 127 2.71 12.76 -8.98
C LYS A 127 1.24 12.70 -8.57
N ALA A 128 0.97 12.74 -7.27
CA ALA A 128 -0.36 12.71 -6.72
C ALA A 128 -0.41 13.39 -5.35
N THR A 129 -1.43 14.21 -5.13
CA THR A 129 -1.70 14.78 -3.81
C THR A 129 -2.37 13.73 -2.94
N GLY A 130 -1.76 13.42 -1.78
CA GLY A 130 -2.32 12.51 -0.81
C GLY A 130 -3.61 13.06 -0.20
N GLN A 131 -4.52 12.16 0.14
CA GLN A 131 -5.78 12.48 0.82
C GLN A 131 -5.96 11.57 2.03
N ALA A 132 -6.83 11.98 2.95
CA ALA A 132 -7.26 11.11 4.04
C ALA A 132 -8.01 9.89 3.49
N ARG A 133 -7.78 8.72 4.07
CA ARG A 133 -8.33 7.42 3.65
C ARG A 133 -7.88 7.04 2.23
N LEU A 134 -8.76 6.35 1.48
CA LEU A 134 -8.50 6.00 0.08
C LEU A 134 -8.95 7.11 -0.87
N PHE A 135 -8.14 7.33 -1.87
CA PHE A 135 -8.43 8.23 -2.99
C PHE A 135 -8.01 7.55 -4.30
N TYR A 136 -8.43 8.10 -5.43
CA TYR A 136 -8.17 7.46 -6.72
C TYR A 136 -7.18 8.26 -7.55
N VAL A 137 -6.21 7.56 -8.13
CA VAL A 137 -5.21 8.13 -9.04
C VAL A 137 -5.30 7.44 -10.40
N ASN A 138 -5.21 8.21 -11.47
CA ASN A 138 -5.06 7.68 -12.81
C ASN A 138 -3.60 7.29 -13.05
N ILE A 139 -3.32 5.99 -13.00
CA ILE A 139 -2.00 5.43 -13.28
C ILE A 139 -1.99 4.94 -14.73
N PRO A 140 -1.08 5.43 -15.59
CA PRO A 140 -0.95 4.94 -16.96
C PRO A 140 -0.71 3.44 -17.01
N ASP A 141 -1.43 2.72 -17.87
CA ASP A 141 -1.37 1.25 -17.97
C ASP A 141 0.05 0.74 -18.23
N ARG A 142 0.84 1.49 -19.02
CA ARG A 142 2.24 1.16 -19.33
C ARG A 142 3.18 1.16 -18.12
N LEU A 143 2.77 1.72 -16.99
CA LEU A 143 3.55 1.73 -15.74
C LEU A 143 3.30 0.51 -14.86
N LEU A 144 2.32 -0.33 -15.21
CA LEU A 144 1.91 -1.52 -14.50
C LEU A 144 2.45 -2.77 -15.20
N SER A 145 2.82 -3.80 -14.41
CA SER A 145 3.06 -5.12 -14.99
C SER A 145 1.78 -5.70 -15.59
N ALA A 146 1.91 -6.64 -16.53
CA ALA A 146 0.75 -7.30 -17.14
C ALA A 146 -0.16 -7.96 -16.09
N LYS A 147 0.43 -8.55 -15.03
CA LYS A 147 -0.28 -9.17 -13.91
C LYS A 147 -1.10 -8.15 -13.13
N SER A 148 -0.50 -7.04 -12.77
CA SER A 148 -1.14 -5.98 -12.00
C SER A 148 -2.21 -5.24 -12.81
N LEU A 149 -1.98 -5.05 -14.10
CA LEU A 149 -2.98 -4.48 -15.01
C LEU A 149 -4.21 -5.41 -15.14
N ALA A 150 -4.00 -6.72 -15.26
CA ALA A 150 -5.09 -7.70 -15.31
C ALA A 150 -5.92 -7.68 -14.02
N LEU A 151 -5.27 -7.65 -12.86
CA LEU A 151 -5.95 -7.55 -11.56
C LEU A 151 -6.73 -6.24 -11.41
N ALA A 152 -6.14 -5.11 -11.82
CA ALA A 152 -6.82 -3.81 -11.79
C ALA A 152 -8.09 -3.81 -12.64
N LYS A 153 -8.06 -4.38 -13.85
CA LYS A 153 -9.23 -4.53 -14.72
C LYS A 153 -10.32 -5.39 -14.04
N LYS A 154 -9.94 -6.56 -13.51
CA LYS A 154 -10.86 -7.43 -12.76
C LYS A 154 -11.53 -6.71 -11.59
N ASN A 155 -10.77 -5.93 -10.82
CA ASN A 155 -11.31 -5.17 -9.69
C ASN A 155 -12.30 -4.08 -10.15
N GLN A 156 -12.07 -3.43 -11.29
CA GLN A 156 -13.00 -2.44 -11.85
C GLN A 156 -14.30 -3.07 -12.35
N GLU A 157 -14.21 -4.19 -13.05
CA GLU A 157 -15.38 -4.95 -13.52
C GLU A 157 -16.25 -5.45 -12.36
N ALA A 158 -15.64 -5.97 -11.29
CA ALA A 158 -16.35 -6.40 -10.10
C ALA A 158 -17.10 -5.23 -9.44
N LYS A 159 -16.46 -4.05 -9.34
CA LYS A 159 -17.08 -2.84 -8.81
C LYS A 159 -18.26 -2.38 -9.67
N ALA A 160 -18.14 -2.42 -10.99
CA ALA A 160 -19.22 -2.04 -11.90
C ALA A 160 -20.47 -2.93 -11.76
N LYS A 161 -20.27 -4.24 -11.49
CA LYS A 161 -21.36 -5.20 -11.30
C LYS A 161 -22.09 -5.06 -9.96
N THR A 162 -21.41 -4.58 -8.92
CA THR A 162 -21.98 -4.46 -7.56
C THR A 162 -22.58 -3.07 -7.28
N GLY A 163 -22.36 -2.08 -8.16
CA GLY A 163 -22.88 -0.72 -7.99
C GLY A 163 -22.35 0.04 -6.76
N LYS A 164 -21.27 -0.47 -6.13
CA LYS A 164 -20.68 0.09 -4.91
C LYS A 164 -19.32 0.74 -5.17
#